data_8da81f2a5abaf3334f74d6150f9fe99f
#
_entry.id   8da81f2a5abaf3334f74d6150f9fe99f
#
_cell.length_a   1.000
_cell.length_b   1.000
_cell.length_c   1.000
_cell.angle_alpha   90.00
_cell.angle_beta   90.00
_cell.angle_gamma   90.00
#
_symmetry.space_group_name_H-M   'P 1'
#
loop_
_entity.id
_entity.type
_entity.pdbx_description
1 polymer ?
#
loop_
_entity_poly.entity_id
_entity_poly.type
_entity_poly.pdbx_seq_one_letter_code
_entity_poly.pdbx_strand_id
1 'polypeptide(L)'
;MYNPFPLLRGHKVKELKMQSRLREIYEKQIVPELVKEFGYTNPMAVPKLSKIVLNMGVGEAVADKKKLDAAAADLTAIAAQKSVITRAKKSIATYRLREGQPIGTKVTLRGKRMYDFLDKLITVALPRVKDFRGLSKSKFDGRGNYAFGIKEHLIFPEISVDKIDAIRGMDIVIATTAKTDDEARAPLTKIGLPLVLK
;
A
#
# COMPACT_ATOMS: atom_id res chain seq x y z
N MET A 1 -40.16 30.86 36.98
CA MET A 1 -39.86 29.94 35.87
C MET A 1 -38.41 29.57 35.97
N TYR A 2 -38.17 28.34 36.39
CA TYR A 2 -36.83 27.79 36.67
C TYR A 2 -36.22 27.23 35.36
N ASN A 3 -35.01 27.67 35.01
CA ASN A 3 -34.27 27.10 33.88
C ASN A 3 -33.12 26.27 34.43
N PRO A 4 -33.21 24.91 34.45
CA PRO A 4 -32.23 24.08 35.15
C PRO A 4 -31.27 23.36 34.20
N PHE A 5 -30.67 24.06 33.23
CA PHE A 5 -29.57 23.44 32.49
C PHE A 5 -28.31 24.30 32.56
N PRO A 6 -27.30 23.91 33.37
CA PRO A 6 -26.00 24.53 33.29
C PRO A 6 -25.36 24.12 31.95
N LEU A 7 -25.06 25.12 31.12
CA LEU A 7 -24.23 24.98 29.94
C LEU A 7 -22.88 24.36 30.34
N LEU A 8 -22.73 23.07 30.08
CA LEU A 8 -21.45 22.37 30.16
C LEU A 8 -20.53 22.94 29.08
N ARG A 9 -19.75 23.97 29.45
CA ARG A 9 -18.62 24.48 28.67
C ARG A 9 -17.65 23.35 28.40
N GLY A 10 -17.56 22.96 27.11
CA GLY A 10 -16.27 22.63 26.48
C GLY A 10 -15.47 21.48 27.05
N HIS A 11 -16.06 20.28 27.20
CA HIS A 11 -15.24 19.10 27.06
C HIS A 11 -14.94 18.96 25.59
N LYS A 12 -13.70 19.37 25.17
CA LYS A 12 -13.12 18.91 23.92
C LYS A 12 -13.17 17.39 23.98
N VAL A 13 -14.14 16.81 23.32
CA VAL A 13 -14.11 15.39 22.98
C VAL A 13 -12.79 15.23 22.25
N LYS A 14 -11.78 14.67 22.91
CA LYS A 14 -10.59 14.17 22.25
C LYS A 14 -11.15 13.16 21.26
N GLU A 15 -11.27 13.55 19.99
CA GLU A 15 -11.43 12.57 18.93
C GLU A 15 -10.35 11.54 19.16
N LEU A 16 -10.74 10.38 19.64
CA LEU A 16 -9.91 9.19 19.64
C LEU A 16 -9.63 8.95 18.15
N LYS A 17 -8.56 9.57 17.65
CA LYS A 17 -8.01 9.23 16.34
C LYS A 17 -7.69 7.75 16.45
N MET A 18 -8.61 6.90 15.95
CA MET A 18 -8.36 5.47 15.83
C MET A 18 -7.12 5.33 14.97
N GLN A 19 -5.98 5.18 15.65
CA GLN A 19 -4.71 4.95 14.99
C GLN A 19 -4.75 3.52 14.45
N SER A 20 -4.13 3.30 13.30
CA SER A 20 -3.95 1.97 12.75
C SER A 20 -3.10 1.13 13.72
N ARG A 21 -3.51 -0.11 14.00
CA ARG A 21 -2.81 -1.06 14.88
C ARG A 21 -1.31 -1.12 14.55
N LEU A 22 -1.00 -1.25 13.28
CA LEU A 22 0.37 -1.41 12.79
C LEU A 22 1.20 -0.13 12.98
N ARG A 23 0.56 1.04 12.93
CA ARG A 23 1.23 2.30 13.24
C ARG A 23 1.61 2.40 14.71
N GLU A 24 0.73 1.97 15.62
CA GLU A 24 1.03 1.95 17.05
C GLU A 24 2.18 1.00 17.37
N ILE A 25 2.19 -0.20 16.77
CA ILE A 25 3.28 -1.16 16.92
C ILE A 25 4.60 -0.55 16.41
N TYR A 26 4.56 0.12 15.25
CA TYR A 26 5.71 0.77 14.69
C TYR A 26 6.28 1.84 15.63
N GLU A 27 5.44 2.76 16.12
CA GLU A 27 5.85 3.87 16.98
C GLU A 27 6.31 3.40 18.37
N LYS A 28 5.62 2.41 18.98
CA LYS A 28 5.89 1.98 20.36
C LYS A 28 6.97 0.91 20.50
N GLN A 29 7.11 0.04 19.53
CA GLN A 29 8.01 -1.13 19.61
C GLN A 29 9.16 -1.04 18.61
N ILE A 30 8.87 -0.84 17.33
CA ILE A 30 9.86 -0.94 16.27
C ILE A 30 10.86 0.22 16.30
N VAL A 31 10.40 1.45 16.49
CA VAL A 31 11.28 2.63 16.52
C VAL A 31 12.34 2.54 17.62
N PRO A 32 12.03 2.21 18.91
CA PRO A 32 13.04 2.05 19.94
C PRO A 32 14.07 0.93 19.65
N GLU A 33 13.61 -0.16 19.02
CA GLU A 33 14.51 -1.26 18.62
C GLU A 33 15.47 -0.84 17.51
N LEU A 34 14.98 -0.15 16.46
CA LEU A 34 15.81 0.36 15.39
C LEU A 34 16.85 1.39 15.86
N VAL A 35 16.48 2.23 16.83
CA VAL A 35 17.43 3.16 17.45
C VAL A 35 18.57 2.42 18.11
N LYS A 36 18.29 1.32 18.83
CA LYS A 36 19.33 0.50 19.48
C LYS A 36 20.19 -0.27 18.46
N GLU A 37 19.56 -0.81 17.40
CA GLU A 37 20.22 -1.65 16.39
C GLU A 37 21.17 -0.86 15.48
N PHE A 38 20.74 0.31 15.04
CA PHE A 38 21.50 1.16 14.10
C PHE A 38 22.21 2.36 14.75
N GLY A 39 22.02 2.57 16.06
CA GLY A 39 22.70 3.64 16.80
C GLY A 39 22.26 5.06 16.38
N TYR A 40 20.99 5.25 15.99
CA TYR A 40 20.51 6.58 15.61
C TYR A 40 20.52 7.55 16.79
N THR A 41 21.24 8.66 16.66
CA THR A 41 21.27 9.73 17.66
C THR A 41 19.98 10.55 17.65
N ASN A 42 19.35 10.71 16.48
CA ASN A 42 18.11 11.48 16.32
C ASN A 42 16.93 10.53 15.98
N PRO A 43 15.87 10.49 16.81
CA PRO A 43 14.67 9.68 16.53
C PRO A 43 13.99 9.99 15.18
N MET A 44 14.18 11.20 14.65
CA MET A 44 13.61 11.59 13.36
C MET A 44 14.39 11.01 12.16
N ALA A 45 15.61 10.51 12.38
CA ALA A 45 16.41 9.85 11.34
C ALA A 45 16.02 8.38 11.14
N VAL A 46 15.24 7.79 12.05
CA VAL A 46 14.80 6.40 11.97
C VAL A 46 13.99 6.19 10.68
N PRO A 47 14.31 5.17 9.87
CA PRO A 47 13.59 4.85 8.64
C PRO A 47 12.11 4.60 8.87
N LYS A 48 11.24 5.30 8.17
CA LYS A 48 9.77 5.15 8.24
C LYS A 48 9.14 4.94 6.88
N LEU A 49 7.96 4.35 6.86
CA LEU A 49 7.17 4.22 5.64
C LEU A 49 6.69 5.60 5.18
N SER A 50 6.97 5.93 3.92
CA SER A 50 6.58 7.19 3.30
C SER A 50 5.26 7.08 2.56
N LYS A 51 5.13 6.07 1.71
CA LYS A 51 3.96 5.79 0.88
C LYS A 51 3.95 4.34 0.41
N ILE A 52 2.75 3.83 0.07
CA ILE A 52 2.58 2.61 -0.71
C ILE A 52 1.91 2.98 -2.02
N VAL A 53 2.46 2.53 -3.12
CA VAL A 53 1.90 2.74 -4.46
C VAL A 53 1.41 1.40 -4.98
N LEU A 54 0.14 1.35 -5.34
CA LEU A 54 -0.49 0.22 -6.02
C LEU A 54 -0.65 0.58 -7.48
N ASN A 55 -0.28 -0.32 -8.37
CA ASN A 55 -0.39 -0.13 -9.81
C ASN A 55 -0.96 -1.38 -10.47
N MET A 56 -1.92 -1.18 -11.38
CA MET A 56 -2.44 -2.21 -12.26
C MET A 56 -2.25 -1.78 -13.71
N GLY A 57 -1.45 -2.51 -14.45
CA GLY A 57 -1.33 -2.36 -15.90
C GLY A 57 -2.43 -3.12 -16.61
N VAL A 58 -3.18 -2.44 -17.47
CA VAL A 58 -4.28 -3.04 -18.26
C VAL A 58 -3.99 -2.82 -19.73
N GLY A 59 -3.16 -3.67 -20.33
CA GLY A 59 -2.79 -3.59 -21.74
C GLY A 59 -4.00 -3.75 -22.68
N GLU A 60 -4.98 -4.55 -22.29
CA GLU A 60 -6.23 -4.76 -23.02
C GLU A 60 -7.12 -3.50 -23.12
N ALA A 61 -6.86 -2.47 -22.30
CA ALA A 61 -7.58 -1.20 -22.32
C ALA A 61 -7.40 -0.44 -23.66
N VAL A 62 -6.38 -0.78 -24.43
CA VAL A 62 -6.18 -0.24 -25.79
C VAL A 62 -7.33 -0.63 -26.71
N ALA A 63 -7.84 -1.86 -26.57
CA ALA A 63 -8.96 -2.38 -27.36
C ALA A 63 -10.32 -2.07 -26.69
N ASP A 64 -10.41 -2.21 -25.36
CA ASP A 64 -11.66 -2.05 -24.62
C ASP A 64 -11.46 -1.22 -23.34
N LYS A 65 -11.99 0.00 -23.34
CA LYS A 65 -11.91 0.92 -22.18
C LYS A 65 -12.69 0.40 -20.97
N LYS A 66 -13.75 -0.40 -21.13
CA LYS A 66 -14.55 -0.93 -20.02
C LYS A 66 -13.71 -1.79 -19.09
N LYS A 67 -12.73 -2.52 -19.64
CA LYS A 67 -11.80 -3.33 -18.84
C LYS A 67 -10.94 -2.47 -17.88
N LEU A 68 -10.61 -1.25 -18.30
CA LEU A 68 -9.88 -0.32 -17.42
C LEU A 68 -10.76 0.25 -16.33
N ASP A 69 -12.02 0.56 -16.64
CA ASP A 69 -12.96 1.08 -15.63
C ASP A 69 -13.26 0.01 -14.58
N ALA A 70 -13.38 -1.26 -14.95
CA ALA A 70 -13.49 -2.39 -14.03
C ALA A 70 -12.24 -2.51 -13.15
N ALA A 71 -11.03 -2.50 -13.73
CA ALA A 71 -9.78 -2.53 -12.97
C ALA A 71 -9.64 -1.32 -12.01
N ALA A 72 -10.13 -0.14 -12.41
CA ALA A 72 -10.12 1.05 -11.57
C ALA A 72 -11.11 0.93 -10.39
N ALA A 73 -12.25 0.29 -10.60
CA ALA A 73 -13.21 -0.02 -9.54
C ALA A 73 -12.61 -1.02 -8.53
N ASP A 74 -12.02 -2.11 -9.01
CA ASP A 74 -11.36 -3.13 -8.19
C ASP A 74 -10.24 -2.52 -7.35
N LEU A 75 -9.35 -1.74 -7.97
CA LEU A 75 -8.25 -1.09 -7.25
C LEU A 75 -8.76 -0.06 -6.22
N THR A 76 -9.87 0.61 -6.52
CA THR A 76 -10.52 1.55 -5.59
C THR A 76 -11.09 0.81 -4.37
N ALA A 77 -11.69 -0.36 -4.57
CA ALA A 77 -12.21 -1.20 -3.49
C ALA A 77 -11.06 -1.70 -2.59
N ILE A 78 -9.98 -2.24 -3.17
CA ILE A 78 -8.80 -2.74 -2.45
C ILE A 78 -8.14 -1.63 -1.62
N ALA A 79 -7.97 -0.46 -2.22
CA ALA A 79 -7.23 0.67 -1.61
C ALA A 79 -8.09 1.51 -0.66
N ALA A 80 -9.42 1.36 -0.67
CA ALA A 80 -10.38 2.25 -0.01
C ALA A 80 -10.13 3.75 -0.35
N GLN A 81 -9.60 3.99 -1.55
CA GLN A 81 -9.30 5.32 -2.09
C GLN A 81 -9.45 5.30 -3.60
N LYS A 82 -10.08 6.33 -4.17
CA LYS A 82 -10.30 6.46 -5.61
C LYS A 82 -8.98 6.33 -6.37
N SER A 83 -8.98 5.43 -7.35
CA SER A 83 -7.83 5.20 -8.23
C SER A 83 -7.71 6.29 -9.29
N VAL A 84 -6.51 6.48 -9.81
CA VAL A 84 -6.19 7.43 -10.88
C VAL A 84 -5.82 6.65 -12.12
N ILE A 85 -6.50 6.93 -13.22
CA ILE A 85 -6.20 6.34 -14.52
C ILE A 85 -4.86 6.90 -15.03
N THR A 86 -3.95 6.00 -15.41
CA THR A 86 -2.66 6.36 -16.01
C THR A 86 -2.75 6.30 -17.52
N ARG A 87 -2.13 7.31 -18.17
CA ARG A 87 -2.15 7.48 -19.63
C ARG A 87 -0.77 7.28 -20.21
N ALA A 88 -0.73 6.81 -21.46
CA ALA A 88 0.52 6.65 -22.21
C ALA A 88 1.22 8.02 -22.41
N LYS A 89 2.52 8.06 -22.19
CA LYS A 89 3.34 9.27 -22.38
C LYS A 89 3.87 9.41 -23.81
N LYS A 90 3.97 8.30 -24.55
CA LYS A 90 4.49 8.25 -25.92
C LYS A 90 3.66 7.29 -26.75
N SER A 91 3.57 7.57 -28.06
CA SER A 91 2.97 6.64 -29.01
C SER A 91 3.98 5.53 -29.36
N ILE A 92 3.54 4.27 -29.34
CA ILE A 92 4.35 3.10 -29.68
C ILE A 92 3.56 2.23 -30.66
N ALA A 93 3.99 2.18 -31.91
CA ALA A 93 3.30 1.49 -32.99
C ALA A 93 3.17 -0.03 -32.76
N THR A 94 4.21 -0.67 -32.22
CA THR A 94 4.25 -2.12 -31.92
C THR A 94 3.11 -2.55 -31.01
N TYR A 95 2.72 -1.70 -30.05
CA TYR A 95 1.63 -1.97 -29.11
C TYR A 95 0.31 -1.30 -29.53
N ARG A 96 0.24 -0.70 -30.72
CA ARG A 96 -0.93 0.07 -31.22
C ARG A 96 -1.37 1.16 -30.22
N LEU A 97 -0.41 1.72 -29.50
CA LEU A 97 -0.62 2.68 -28.43
C LEU A 97 -0.39 4.10 -28.95
N ARG A 98 -1.34 4.98 -28.68
CA ARG A 98 -1.21 6.42 -28.94
C ARG A 98 -0.99 7.19 -27.66
N GLU A 99 -0.29 8.31 -27.75
CA GLU A 99 -0.13 9.23 -26.61
C GLU A 99 -1.49 9.67 -26.06
N GLY A 100 -1.58 9.76 -24.72
CA GLY A 100 -2.81 10.11 -24.03
C GLY A 100 -3.81 8.97 -23.83
N GLN A 101 -3.62 7.80 -24.45
CA GLN A 101 -4.51 6.65 -24.25
C GLN A 101 -4.42 6.14 -22.80
N PRO A 102 -5.54 5.80 -22.16
CA PRO A 102 -5.57 5.20 -20.84
C PRO A 102 -5.15 3.73 -20.92
N ILE A 103 -4.14 3.33 -20.11
CA ILE A 103 -3.54 1.99 -20.15
C ILE A 103 -3.36 1.34 -18.79
N GLY A 104 -3.70 2.01 -17.73
CA GLY A 104 -3.56 1.44 -16.38
C GLY A 104 -4.20 2.32 -15.33
N THR A 105 -4.15 1.84 -14.10
CA THR A 105 -4.65 2.57 -12.93
C THR A 105 -3.68 2.46 -11.78
N LYS A 106 -3.59 3.51 -10.95
CA LYS A 106 -2.72 3.56 -9.78
C LYS A 106 -3.40 4.23 -8.59
N VAL A 107 -2.96 3.86 -7.39
CA VAL A 107 -3.30 4.53 -6.14
C VAL A 107 -2.04 4.77 -5.33
N THR A 108 -1.95 5.90 -4.65
CA THR A 108 -0.88 6.19 -3.70
C THR A 108 -1.49 6.34 -2.31
N LEU A 109 -1.15 5.43 -1.41
CA LEU A 109 -1.59 5.42 -0.02
C LEU A 109 -0.55 6.07 0.89
N ARG A 110 -1.03 6.88 1.85
CA ARG A 110 -0.19 7.55 2.85
C ARG A 110 -0.89 7.55 4.22
N GLY A 111 -0.12 7.79 5.28
CA GLY A 111 -0.62 7.92 6.63
C GLY A 111 -1.42 6.71 7.10
N LYS A 112 -2.60 6.91 7.70
CA LYS A 112 -3.43 5.83 8.26
C LYS A 112 -3.76 4.76 7.22
N ARG A 113 -4.28 5.16 6.04
CA ARG A 113 -4.67 4.20 4.97
C ARG A 113 -3.53 3.31 4.51
N MET A 114 -2.30 3.82 4.52
CA MET A 114 -1.10 3.06 4.18
C MET A 114 -0.86 1.93 5.18
N TYR A 115 -0.94 2.21 6.47
CA TYR A 115 -0.76 1.19 7.51
C TYR A 115 -1.90 0.19 7.55
N ASP A 116 -3.15 0.65 7.37
CA ASP A 116 -4.33 -0.23 7.30
C ASP A 116 -4.24 -1.19 6.11
N PHE A 117 -3.80 -0.70 4.94
CA PHE A 117 -3.56 -1.54 3.77
C PHE A 117 -2.42 -2.54 4.01
N LEU A 118 -1.32 -2.11 4.62
CA LEU A 118 -0.18 -2.98 4.90
C LEU A 118 -0.55 -4.09 5.90
N ASP A 119 -1.32 -3.77 6.94
CA ASP A 119 -1.83 -4.75 7.90
C ASP A 119 -2.69 -5.81 7.19
N LYS A 120 -3.65 -5.39 6.38
CA LYS A 120 -4.47 -6.28 5.57
C LYS A 120 -3.65 -7.13 4.59
N LEU A 121 -2.65 -6.53 3.95
CA LEU A 121 -1.75 -7.24 3.03
C LEU A 121 -1.02 -8.38 3.72
N ILE A 122 -0.43 -8.14 4.90
CA ILE A 122 0.36 -9.11 5.64
C ILE A 122 -0.53 -10.19 6.27
N THR A 123 -1.64 -9.79 6.91
CA THR A 123 -2.46 -10.71 7.71
C THR A 123 -3.44 -11.51 6.88
N VAL A 124 -3.95 -10.98 5.77
CA VAL A 124 -5.04 -11.58 5.00
C VAL A 124 -4.62 -11.93 3.58
N ALA A 125 -4.04 -10.98 2.83
CA ALA A 125 -3.82 -11.14 1.41
C ALA A 125 -2.65 -12.10 1.09
N LEU A 126 -1.48 -11.91 1.71
CA LEU A 126 -0.30 -12.74 1.43
C LEU A 126 -0.52 -14.23 1.77
N PRO A 127 -1.17 -14.62 2.90
CA PRO A 127 -1.45 -16.02 3.18
C PRO A 127 -2.40 -16.68 2.16
N ARG A 128 -3.21 -15.92 1.44
CA ARG A 128 -4.12 -16.42 0.40
C ARG A 128 -3.46 -16.64 -0.96
N VAL A 129 -2.21 -16.18 -1.13
CA VAL A 129 -1.47 -16.39 -2.39
C VAL A 129 -1.17 -17.90 -2.53
N LYS A 130 -1.53 -18.46 -3.70
CA LYS A 130 -1.18 -19.84 -4.04
C LYS A 130 0.34 -20.04 -3.99
N ASP A 131 0.78 -21.14 -3.38
CA ASP A 131 2.19 -21.54 -3.29
C ASP A 131 3.11 -20.43 -2.74
N PHE A 132 2.62 -19.64 -1.77
CA PHE A 132 3.37 -18.56 -1.19
C PHE A 132 4.59 -19.09 -0.42
N ARG A 133 5.79 -18.73 -0.90
CA ARG A 133 7.08 -19.11 -0.30
C ARG A 133 7.81 -17.93 0.33
N GLY A 134 7.10 -16.81 0.53
CA GLY A 134 7.69 -15.56 1.01
C GLY A 134 8.13 -14.62 -0.10
N LEU A 135 8.52 -13.42 0.29
CA LEU A 135 8.94 -12.34 -0.60
C LEU A 135 10.47 -12.30 -0.69
N SER A 136 11.02 -12.23 -1.90
CA SER A 136 12.47 -12.21 -2.12
C SER A 136 13.12 -10.92 -1.60
N LYS A 137 14.25 -11.04 -0.91
CA LYS A 137 15.06 -9.89 -0.44
C LYS A 137 15.73 -9.12 -1.56
N SER A 138 15.89 -9.68 -2.76
CA SER A 138 16.57 -9.03 -3.90
C SER A 138 15.72 -7.96 -4.60
N LYS A 139 14.49 -7.70 -4.13
CA LYS A 139 13.56 -6.75 -4.77
C LYS A 139 13.61 -5.33 -4.17
N PHE A 140 14.69 -5.00 -3.48
CA PHE A 140 15.01 -3.63 -3.11
C PHE A 140 15.68 -2.89 -4.28
N ASP A 141 15.54 -1.58 -4.32
CA ASP A 141 16.05 -0.73 -5.41
C ASP A 141 17.44 -0.11 -5.15
N GLY A 142 18.12 -0.50 -4.06
CA GLY A 142 19.39 0.09 -3.62
C GLY A 142 19.23 1.40 -2.84
N ARG A 143 18.01 1.91 -2.71
CA ARG A 143 17.67 3.15 -1.99
C ARG A 143 16.60 2.95 -0.91
N GLY A 144 16.44 1.72 -0.46
CA GLY A 144 15.53 1.37 0.60
C GLY A 144 14.05 1.31 0.20
N ASN A 145 13.69 1.30 -1.07
CA ASN A 145 12.34 1.03 -1.49
C ASN A 145 12.19 -0.45 -1.88
N TYR A 146 11.04 -1.01 -1.62
CA TYR A 146 10.73 -2.41 -1.88
C TYR A 146 9.56 -2.55 -2.86
N ALA A 147 9.73 -3.34 -3.91
CA ALA A 147 8.70 -3.53 -4.92
C ALA A 147 8.47 -5.02 -5.20
N PHE A 148 7.20 -5.44 -5.30
CA PHE A 148 6.83 -6.79 -5.69
C PHE A 148 5.49 -6.81 -6.42
N GLY A 149 5.31 -7.82 -7.27
CA GLY A 149 4.08 -8.06 -8.00
C GLY A 149 3.29 -9.22 -7.40
N ILE A 150 1.97 -9.09 -7.44
CA ILE A 150 1.00 -10.13 -7.14
C ILE A 150 0.35 -10.54 -8.46
N LYS A 151 0.26 -11.83 -8.72
CA LYS A 151 -0.31 -12.35 -9.98
C LYS A 151 -1.83 -12.20 -10.04
N GLU A 152 -2.52 -12.35 -8.92
CA GLU A 152 -3.96 -12.39 -8.83
C GLU A 152 -4.47 -11.41 -7.77
N HIS A 153 -5.27 -10.43 -8.14
CA HIS A 153 -5.86 -9.47 -7.21
C HIS A 153 -7.00 -10.07 -6.37
N LEU A 154 -7.44 -11.30 -6.69
CA LEU A 154 -8.46 -12.06 -5.95
C LEU A 154 -8.09 -12.41 -4.51
N ILE A 155 -6.84 -12.30 -4.14
CA ILE A 155 -6.38 -12.52 -2.77
C ILE A 155 -6.97 -11.50 -1.77
N PHE A 156 -7.44 -10.37 -2.26
CA PHE A 156 -8.07 -9.35 -1.42
C PHE A 156 -9.54 -9.68 -1.16
N PRO A 157 -9.99 -9.66 0.12
CA PRO A 157 -11.35 -10.05 0.48
C PRO A 157 -12.44 -9.11 -0.04
N GLU A 158 -12.07 -7.90 -0.43
CA GLU A 158 -13.01 -6.91 -0.98
C GLU A 158 -13.46 -7.24 -2.40
N ILE A 159 -12.74 -8.12 -3.08
CA ILE A 159 -13.02 -8.52 -4.45
C ILE A 159 -13.83 -9.81 -4.44
N SER A 160 -15.03 -9.74 -5.01
CA SER A 160 -15.91 -10.88 -5.20
C SER A 160 -15.61 -11.53 -6.55
N VAL A 161 -15.39 -12.84 -6.55
CA VAL A 161 -15.10 -13.63 -7.78
C VAL A 161 -16.20 -13.46 -8.83
N ASP A 162 -17.46 -13.35 -8.39
CA ASP A 162 -18.63 -13.26 -9.29
C ASP A 162 -18.75 -11.92 -10.01
N LYS A 163 -18.03 -10.88 -9.56
CA LYS A 163 -18.14 -9.51 -10.08
C LYS A 163 -16.98 -9.08 -10.98
N ILE A 164 -15.95 -9.90 -11.07
CA ILE A 164 -14.78 -9.57 -11.89
C ILE A 164 -14.96 -10.04 -13.33
N ASP A 165 -14.45 -9.23 -14.26
CA ASP A 165 -14.40 -9.56 -15.68
C ASP A 165 -13.14 -10.36 -16.06
N ALA A 166 -12.01 -10.13 -15.37
CA ALA A 166 -10.76 -10.85 -15.60
C ALA A 166 -9.84 -10.81 -14.38
N ILE A 167 -9.03 -11.87 -14.18
CA ILE A 167 -7.98 -11.91 -13.19
C ILE A 167 -6.81 -11.03 -13.65
N ARG A 168 -6.40 -10.06 -12.81
CA ARG A 168 -5.31 -9.13 -13.12
C ARG A 168 -4.22 -9.17 -12.06
N GLY A 169 -3.00 -8.99 -12.53
CA GLY A 169 -1.86 -8.75 -11.65
C GLY A 169 -1.84 -7.32 -11.11
N MET A 170 -1.14 -7.14 -9.99
CA MET A 170 -0.96 -5.84 -9.36
C MET A 170 0.46 -5.70 -8.83
N ASP A 171 1.07 -4.54 -9.06
CA ASP A 171 2.35 -4.18 -8.49
C ASP A 171 2.17 -3.36 -7.22
N ILE A 172 2.93 -3.71 -6.20
CA ILE A 172 2.94 -3.02 -4.90
C ILE A 172 4.35 -2.49 -4.67
N VAL A 173 4.46 -1.17 -4.52
CA VAL A 173 5.72 -0.50 -4.21
C VAL A 173 5.62 0.15 -2.84
N ILE A 174 6.48 -0.25 -1.93
CA ILE A 174 6.60 0.30 -0.57
C ILE A 174 7.80 1.23 -0.56
N ALA A 175 7.55 2.54 -0.46
CA ALA A 175 8.60 3.54 -0.37
C ALA A 175 8.86 3.89 1.10
N THR A 176 10.13 3.86 1.47
CA THR A 176 10.61 4.21 2.81
C THR A 176 11.45 5.49 2.77
N THR A 177 11.87 5.96 3.94
CA THR A 177 12.81 7.07 4.08
C THR A 177 14.24 6.59 4.36
N ALA A 178 14.48 5.28 4.32
CA ALA A 178 15.80 4.69 4.49
C ALA A 178 16.75 5.13 3.37
N LYS A 179 18.03 5.17 3.67
CA LYS A 179 19.09 5.48 2.70
C LYS A 179 19.65 4.22 2.06
N THR A 180 19.63 3.12 2.78
CA THR A 180 20.15 1.82 2.34
C THR A 180 19.06 0.73 2.42
N ASP A 181 19.27 -0.35 1.68
CA ASP A 181 18.32 -1.47 1.69
C ASP A 181 18.30 -2.21 3.03
N ASP A 182 19.43 -2.27 3.75
CA ASP A 182 19.49 -2.91 5.07
C ASP A 182 18.71 -2.12 6.11
N GLU A 183 18.82 -0.78 6.08
CA GLU A 183 18.01 0.10 6.93
C GLU A 183 16.50 -0.01 6.63
N ALA A 184 16.11 -0.28 5.39
CA ALA A 184 14.70 -0.49 5.02
C ALA A 184 14.20 -1.89 5.37
N ARG A 185 15.07 -2.89 5.28
CA ARG A 185 14.74 -4.29 5.56
C ARG A 185 14.35 -4.52 7.01
N ALA A 186 15.09 -3.93 7.95
CA ALA A 186 14.85 -4.10 9.37
C ALA A 186 13.41 -3.71 9.78
N PRO A 187 12.90 -2.50 9.50
CA PRO A 187 11.53 -2.14 9.84
C PRO A 187 10.49 -2.99 9.11
N LEU A 188 10.70 -3.35 7.82
CA LEU A 188 9.75 -4.17 7.07
C LEU A 188 9.62 -5.58 7.65
N THR A 189 10.75 -6.20 8.05
CA THR A 189 10.76 -7.50 8.71
C THR A 189 10.07 -7.44 10.07
N LYS A 190 10.35 -6.41 10.88
CA LYS A 190 9.74 -6.21 12.21
C LYS A 190 8.24 -5.91 12.14
N ILE A 191 7.76 -5.27 11.08
CA ILE A 191 6.34 -5.09 10.79
C ILE A 191 5.64 -6.42 10.47
N GLY A 192 6.41 -7.46 10.12
CA GLY A 192 5.88 -8.79 9.81
C GLY A 192 5.81 -9.10 8.31
N LEU A 193 6.48 -8.33 7.45
CA LEU A 193 6.57 -8.68 6.05
C LEU A 193 7.41 -9.95 5.87
N PRO A 194 6.90 -11.04 5.26
CA PRO A 194 7.58 -12.34 5.18
C PRO A 194 8.70 -12.33 4.13
N LEU A 195 9.82 -11.69 4.48
CA LEU A 195 11.02 -11.65 3.63
C LEU A 195 11.83 -12.92 3.82
N VAL A 196 12.02 -13.69 2.75
CA VAL A 196 12.78 -14.95 2.78
C VAL A 196 14.20 -14.73 2.30
N LEU A 197 15.14 -15.33 3.04
CA LEU A 197 16.53 -15.49 2.61
C LEU A 197 16.57 -16.50 1.46
N LYS A 198 16.78 -16.03 0.26
CA LYS A 198 17.28 -16.85 -0.83
C LYS A 198 18.66 -16.40 -1.18
#